data_a270a51b2d0f0928abe8d14bcac5a756
#
_entry.id   a270a51b2d0f0928abe8d14bcac5a756
#
_cell.length_a   1.000
_cell.length_b   1.000
_cell.length_c   1.000
_cell.angle_alpha   90.00
_cell.angle_beta   90.00
_cell.angle_gamma   90.00
#
_symmetry.space_group_name_H-M   'P 1'
#
loop_
_entity.id
_entity.type
_entity.pdbx_description
1 polymer ?
#
loop_
_entity_poly.entity_id
_entity_poly.type
_entity_poly.pdbx_seq_one_letter_code
_entity_poly.pdbx_strand_id
1 'polypeptide(L)'
;PASQSRKKIFLFPPLAVPNMIYRNIGSLKFDEVGKDWGFNSKNVSHGISLCDLDNDGDQDVVVSCLNANVLVYRNNTTAPRLSVMLRGADGNTRGIGARITVRGTPYAQSQEMIAGGRYLAGDQPLRTFAAGKADKLRIEVDWPRGTRTIIHGVKPNYGYEIHEKNTQPKQVVKSQSAIMFTEGSSQLAHINSEMPSDDFQRQPMLP
;
A
#
# COMPACT_ATOMS: atom_id res chain seq x y z
N PRO A 1 30.18 -13.69 24.88
CA PRO A 1 28.85 -14.32 24.98
C PRO A 1 27.93 -13.98 23.80
N ALA A 2 27.83 -12.70 23.39
CA ALA A 2 26.96 -12.27 22.26
C ALA A 2 27.33 -12.95 20.93
N SER A 3 28.61 -13.17 20.64
CA SER A 3 29.08 -13.81 19.40
C SER A 3 28.71 -15.29 19.31
N GLN A 4 28.66 -16.00 20.46
CA GLN A 4 28.23 -17.39 20.48
C GLN A 4 26.74 -17.59 20.32
N SER A 5 25.93 -16.66 20.85
CA SER A 5 24.48 -16.67 20.66
C SER A 5 24.09 -16.44 19.19
N ARG A 6 24.80 -15.56 18.47
CA ARG A 6 24.61 -15.34 17.05
C ARG A 6 24.91 -16.58 16.19
N LYS A 7 25.93 -17.36 16.53
CA LYS A 7 26.23 -18.58 15.79
C LYS A 7 25.11 -19.62 15.87
N LYS A 8 24.34 -19.62 16.96
CA LYS A 8 23.22 -20.54 17.13
C LYS A 8 22.04 -20.23 16.17
N ILE A 9 21.88 -18.97 15.74
CA ILE A 9 20.84 -18.59 14.78
C ILE A 9 21.06 -19.29 13.43
N PHE A 10 22.32 -19.50 13.03
CA PHE A 10 22.66 -20.19 11.78
C PHE A 10 22.47 -21.71 11.84
N LEU A 11 22.12 -22.27 13.00
CA LEU A 11 21.75 -23.68 13.12
C LEU A 11 20.30 -23.97 12.70
N PHE A 12 19.47 -22.93 12.62
CA PHE A 12 18.11 -23.09 12.12
C PHE A 12 18.11 -23.04 10.59
N PRO A 13 17.43 -24.02 9.94
CA PRO A 13 17.31 -23.98 8.49
C PRO A 13 16.51 -22.74 8.05
N PRO A 14 16.85 -22.14 6.90
CA PRO A 14 16.05 -21.03 6.37
C PRO A 14 14.64 -21.52 6.02
N LEU A 15 13.62 -20.82 6.49
CA LEU A 15 12.23 -21.10 6.17
C LEU A 15 11.87 -20.47 4.82
N ALA A 16 12.25 -21.16 3.74
CA ALA A 16 11.88 -20.76 2.41
C ALA A 16 10.48 -21.27 2.07
N VAL A 17 9.52 -20.34 1.98
CA VAL A 17 8.13 -20.63 1.61
C VAL A 17 7.79 -19.98 0.27
N PRO A 18 6.79 -20.51 -0.48
CA PRO A 18 6.34 -19.86 -1.71
C PRO A 18 5.71 -18.50 -1.38
N ASN A 19 5.94 -17.53 -2.26
CA ASN A 19 5.16 -16.31 -2.25
C ASN A 19 3.70 -16.62 -2.62
N MET A 20 2.76 -15.92 -2.02
CA MET A 20 1.33 -16.14 -2.22
C MET A 20 0.68 -14.91 -2.80
N ILE A 21 -0.22 -15.09 -3.74
CA ILE A 21 -1.06 -14.04 -4.30
C ILE A 21 -2.51 -14.52 -4.34
N TYR A 22 -3.43 -13.64 -3.95
CA TYR A 22 -4.84 -13.98 -3.87
C TYR A 22 -5.65 -13.12 -4.83
N ARG A 23 -6.50 -13.76 -5.60
CA ARG A 23 -7.47 -13.11 -6.46
C ARG A 23 -8.80 -12.99 -5.74
N ASN A 24 -9.34 -11.78 -5.68
CA ASN A 24 -10.72 -11.57 -5.22
C ASN A 24 -11.70 -12.07 -6.28
N ILE A 25 -12.55 -13.03 -5.90
CA ILE A 25 -13.58 -13.62 -6.77
C ILE A 25 -14.99 -13.12 -6.44
N GLY A 26 -15.11 -12.11 -5.59
CA GLY A 26 -16.39 -11.55 -5.15
C GLY A 26 -16.91 -12.17 -3.86
N SER A 27 -17.93 -11.55 -3.27
CA SER A 27 -18.58 -12.03 -2.03
C SER A 27 -17.60 -12.33 -0.89
N LEU A 28 -16.54 -11.50 -0.74
CA LEU A 28 -15.46 -11.64 0.25
C LEU A 28 -14.69 -12.98 0.15
N LYS A 29 -14.71 -13.61 -1.02
CA LYS A 29 -13.94 -14.82 -1.28
C LYS A 29 -12.69 -14.51 -2.07
N PHE A 30 -11.62 -15.25 -1.77
CA PHE A 30 -10.31 -15.10 -2.41
C PHE A 30 -9.76 -16.48 -2.75
N ASP A 31 -9.27 -16.62 -3.97
CA ASP A 31 -8.56 -17.81 -4.43
C ASP A 31 -7.05 -17.55 -4.46
N GLU A 32 -6.27 -18.50 -3.97
CA GLU A 32 -4.81 -18.47 -4.10
C GLU A 32 -4.45 -18.85 -5.54
N VAL A 33 -3.77 -17.96 -6.25
CA VAL A 33 -3.46 -18.09 -7.68
C VAL A 33 -1.97 -17.95 -7.98
N GLY A 34 -1.11 -18.01 -6.98
CA GLY A 34 0.32 -17.78 -7.13
C GLY A 34 0.98 -18.74 -8.11
N LYS A 35 0.61 -20.01 -8.08
CA LYS A 35 1.12 -21.01 -9.04
C LYS A 35 0.69 -20.70 -10.47
N ASP A 36 -0.58 -20.36 -10.65
CA ASP A 36 -1.18 -20.15 -11.97
C ASP A 36 -0.67 -18.86 -12.62
N TRP A 37 -0.33 -17.86 -11.77
CA TRP A 37 0.20 -16.58 -12.21
C TRP A 37 1.74 -16.50 -12.19
N GLY A 38 2.42 -17.60 -11.85
CA GLY A 38 3.88 -17.66 -11.81
C GLY A 38 4.52 -16.93 -10.63
N PHE A 39 3.74 -16.65 -9.57
CA PHE A 39 4.19 -15.92 -8.38
C PHE A 39 4.44 -16.87 -7.20
N ASN A 40 5.12 -17.98 -7.41
CA ASN A 40 5.28 -19.03 -6.40
C ASN A 40 6.74 -19.39 -6.09
N SER A 41 7.68 -18.51 -6.37
CA SER A 41 9.10 -18.71 -6.02
C SER A 41 9.28 -18.90 -4.53
N LYS A 42 10.08 -19.87 -4.15
CA LYS A 42 10.37 -20.20 -2.73
C LYS A 42 11.64 -19.48 -2.29
N ASN A 43 11.48 -18.51 -1.41
CA ASN A 43 12.57 -17.75 -0.82
C ASN A 43 12.20 -17.28 0.60
N VAL A 44 13.17 -16.77 1.33
CA VAL A 44 12.89 -15.98 2.54
C VAL A 44 12.64 -14.54 2.08
N SER A 45 11.41 -14.26 1.66
CA SER A 45 11.00 -12.94 1.18
C SER A 45 10.84 -11.97 2.33
N HIS A 46 11.30 -10.72 2.15
CA HIS A 46 11.24 -9.66 3.15
C HIS A 46 10.37 -8.50 2.70
N GLY A 47 10.90 -7.64 1.84
CA GLY A 47 10.21 -6.46 1.35
C GLY A 47 9.57 -6.72 -0.01
N ILE A 48 8.43 -6.09 -0.26
CA ILE A 48 7.75 -6.09 -1.54
C ILE A 48 7.47 -4.66 -1.96
N SER A 49 7.73 -4.33 -3.23
CA SER A 49 7.40 -3.03 -3.83
C SER A 49 6.63 -3.23 -5.12
N LEU A 50 5.67 -2.35 -5.36
CA LEU A 50 4.93 -2.27 -6.60
C LEU A 50 5.40 -1.05 -7.40
N CYS A 51 5.69 -1.26 -8.67
CA CYS A 51 6.15 -0.21 -9.59
C CYS A 51 5.82 -0.61 -11.04
N ASP A 52 5.75 0.36 -11.90
CA ASP A 52 5.61 0.18 -13.34
C ASP A 52 7.03 0.28 -13.94
N LEU A 53 7.67 -0.87 -14.22
CA LEU A 53 9.07 -0.94 -14.64
C LEU A 53 9.26 -0.74 -16.13
N ASP A 54 8.29 -1.13 -16.94
CA ASP A 54 8.35 -1.04 -18.39
C ASP A 54 7.46 0.08 -18.98
N ASN A 55 6.84 0.88 -18.11
CA ASN A 55 5.98 2.02 -18.42
C ASN A 55 4.76 1.65 -19.29
N ASP A 56 4.17 0.50 -19.02
CA ASP A 56 2.96 0.06 -19.70
C ASP A 56 1.67 0.39 -18.93
N GLY A 57 1.80 0.99 -17.73
CA GLY A 57 0.72 1.52 -16.91
C GLY A 57 0.12 0.49 -15.95
N ASP A 58 0.65 -0.73 -15.87
CA ASP A 58 0.31 -1.66 -14.80
C ASP A 58 1.40 -1.69 -13.71
N GLN A 59 1.24 -2.57 -12.74
CA GLN A 59 2.20 -2.65 -11.64
C GLN A 59 2.90 -4.01 -11.66
N ASP A 60 4.21 -3.94 -11.79
CA ASP A 60 5.13 -5.03 -11.59
C ASP A 60 5.45 -5.21 -10.10
N VAL A 61 6.04 -6.33 -9.76
CA VAL A 61 6.36 -6.67 -8.38
C VAL A 61 7.85 -6.93 -8.22
N VAL A 62 8.47 -6.23 -7.28
CA VAL A 62 9.84 -6.45 -6.85
C VAL A 62 9.84 -6.99 -5.43
N VAL A 63 10.50 -8.13 -5.20
CA VAL A 63 10.59 -8.76 -3.88
C VAL A 63 12.05 -8.90 -3.47
N SER A 64 12.42 -8.30 -2.33
CA SER A 64 13.72 -8.51 -1.73
C SER A 64 13.74 -9.83 -0.97
N CYS A 65 14.83 -10.60 -1.12
CA CYS A 65 14.99 -11.88 -0.48
C CYS A 65 16.24 -11.90 0.41
N LEU A 66 16.16 -12.58 1.54
CA LEU A 66 17.28 -12.74 2.45
C LEU A 66 18.29 -13.74 1.88
N ASN A 67 19.54 -13.31 1.72
CA ASN A 67 20.65 -14.13 1.20
C ASN A 67 20.35 -14.78 -0.18
N ALA A 68 19.51 -14.13 -0.99
CA ALA A 68 19.15 -14.57 -2.33
C ALA A 68 18.96 -13.36 -3.27
N ASN A 69 18.93 -13.62 -4.57
CA ASN A 69 18.68 -12.58 -5.56
C ASN A 69 17.29 -11.95 -5.38
N VAL A 70 17.19 -10.68 -5.74
CA VAL A 70 15.91 -9.99 -5.85
C VAL A 70 15.05 -10.69 -6.91
N LEU A 71 13.78 -10.88 -6.60
CA LEU A 71 12.80 -11.36 -7.56
C LEU A 71 12.11 -10.19 -8.22
N VAL A 72 12.01 -10.22 -9.54
CA VAL A 72 11.28 -9.24 -10.33
C VAL A 72 10.22 -9.98 -11.14
N TYR A 73 8.96 -9.63 -10.91
CA TYR A 73 7.83 -10.20 -11.62
C TYR A 73 7.21 -9.11 -12.49
N ARG A 74 7.32 -9.27 -13.79
CA ARG A 74 6.64 -8.43 -14.74
C ARG A 74 5.18 -8.84 -14.83
N ASN A 75 4.30 -7.86 -14.75
CA ASN A 75 2.88 -8.06 -15.02
C ASN A 75 2.67 -8.04 -16.54
N ASN A 76 1.98 -9.02 -17.09
CA ASN A 76 1.70 -9.13 -18.53
C ASN A 76 0.20 -9.01 -18.80
N THR A 77 -0.56 -8.36 -17.93
CA THR A 77 -2.00 -8.18 -18.14
C THR A 77 -2.27 -7.23 -19.31
N THR A 78 -3.29 -7.54 -20.11
CA THR A 78 -3.78 -6.68 -21.19
C THR A 78 -5.11 -6.02 -20.84
N ALA A 79 -5.59 -6.20 -19.60
CA ALA A 79 -6.86 -5.65 -19.14
C ALA A 79 -6.84 -4.11 -19.19
N PRO A 80 -7.92 -3.46 -19.67
CA PRO A 80 -8.00 -2.00 -19.69
C PRO A 80 -7.82 -1.40 -18.29
N ARG A 81 -6.90 -0.46 -18.16
CA ARG A 81 -6.48 0.18 -16.92
C ARG A 81 -6.24 1.67 -17.10
N LEU A 82 -6.08 2.37 -16.02
CA LEU A 82 -5.52 3.72 -16.01
C LEU A 82 -4.58 3.87 -14.83
N SER A 83 -3.54 4.65 -15.01
CA SER A 83 -2.59 4.96 -13.95
C SER A 83 -2.68 6.44 -13.57
N VAL A 84 -2.49 6.75 -12.29
CA VAL A 84 -2.57 8.11 -11.76
C VAL A 84 -1.34 8.41 -10.94
N MET A 85 -0.65 9.48 -11.32
CA MET A 85 0.44 10.11 -10.58
C MET A 85 -0.03 11.47 -10.08
N LEU A 86 0.31 11.81 -8.85
CA LEU A 86 -0.06 13.10 -8.27
C LEU A 86 1.13 14.04 -8.16
N ARG A 87 0.84 15.32 -8.35
CA ARG A 87 1.75 16.44 -8.09
C ARG A 87 1.09 17.38 -7.08
N GLY A 88 1.39 17.18 -5.84
CA GLY A 88 0.90 18.02 -4.74
C GLY A 88 1.64 19.36 -4.64
N ALA A 89 1.11 20.27 -3.85
CA ALA A 89 1.65 21.60 -3.61
C ALA A 89 2.52 21.65 -2.33
N ASP A 90 3.28 22.75 -2.17
CA ASP A 90 3.95 23.16 -0.94
C ASP A 90 4.79 22.06 -0.26
N GLY A 91 5.69 21.44 -1.02
CA GLY A 91 6.62 20.42 -0.52
C GLY A 91 6.06 19.00 -0.51
N ASN A 92 4.75 18.79 -0.56
CA ASN A 92 4.14 17.47 -0.72
C ASN A 92 4.07 17.07 -2.21
N THR A 93 5.22 17.02 -2.86
CA THR A 93 5.34 16.87 -4.32
C THR A 93 4.68 15.60 -4.88
N ARG A 94 4.44 14.59 -4.06
CA ARG A 94 3.83 13.31 -4.45
C ARG A 94 2.37 13.18 -4.02
N GLY A 95 1.77 14.23 -3.42
CA GLY A 95 0.40 14.21 -2.95
C GLY A 95 0.12 13.16 -1.88
N ILE A 96 1.09 12.92 -0.99
CA ILE A 96 0.93 11.94 0.10
C ILE A 96 -0.26 12.34 0.99
N GLY A 97 -1.11 11.35 1.31
CA GLY A 97 -2.36 11.54 2.05
C GLY A 97 -3.56 11.91 1.15
N ALA A 98 -3.33 12.15 -0.14
CA ALA A 98 -4.44 12.34 -1.07
C ALA A 98 -5.14 11.02 -1.37
N ARG A 99 -6.47 11.06 -1.49
CA ARG A 99 -7.28 9.93 -1.88
C ARG A 99 -7.74 10.07 -3.32
N ILE A 100 -7.41 9.09 -4.14
CA ILE A 100 -7.81 9.00 -5.54
C ILE A 100 -9.01 8.06 -5.62
N THR A 101 -10.09 8.50 -6.25
CA THR A 101 -11.27 7.68 -6.50
C THR A 101 -11.59 7.67 -8.00
N VAL A 102 -11.67 6.48 -8.57
CA VAL A 102 -12.12 6.28 -9.96
C VAL A 102 -13.56 5.81 -9.96
N ARG A 103 -14.40 6.51 -10.74
CA ARG A 103 -15.83 6.20 -10.91
C ARG A 103 -16.16 5.99 -12.38
N GLY A 104 -17.30 5.32 -12.62
CA GLY A 104 -17.77 4.95 -13.95
C GLY A 104 -17.58 3.48 -14.26
N THR A 105 -16.86 2.74 -13.43
CA THR A 105 -16.86 1.28 -13.35
C THR A 105 -18.04 0.79 -12.50
N PRO A 106 -18.42 -0.49 -12.52
CA PRO A 106 -19.52 -1.01 -11.70
C PRO A 106 -19.39 -0.70 -10.20
N TYR A 107 -18.16 -0.62 -9.71
CA TYR A 107 -17.84 -0.24 -8.33
C TYR A 107 -16.85 0.92 -8.33
N ALA A 108 -17.04 1.90 -7.46
CA ALA A 108 -16.04 2.94 -7.25
C ALA A 108 -14.78 2.31 -6.64
N GLN A 109 -13.63 2.61 -7.25
CA GLN A 109 -12.33 2.17 -6.78
C GLN A 109 -11.63 3.34 -6.09
N SER A 110 -11.07 3.12 -4.91
CA SER A 110 -10.38 4.18 -4.17
C SER A 110 -9.05 3.68 -3.62
N GLN A 111 -8.02 4.50 -3.80
CA GLN A 111 -6.69 4.26 -3.24
C GLN A 111 -6.14 5.56 -2.63
N GLU A 112 -5.35 5.42 -1.59
CA GLU A 112 -4.65 6.55 -0.97
C GLU A 112 -3.20 6.61 -1.43
N MET A 113 -2.69 7.82 -1.62
CA MET A 113 -1.28 8.03 -1.89
C MET A 113 -0.52 8.03 -0.57
N ILE A 114 0.19 6.96 -0.30
CA ILE A 114 0.94 6.76 0.95
C ILE A 114 2.45 6.78 0.68
N ALA A 115 3.21 7.20 1.69
CA ALA A 115 4.66 7.04 1.72
C ALA A 115 5.00 5.77 2.51
N GLY A 116 5.71 4.82 1.90
CA GLY A 116 5.95 3.52 2.52
C GLY A 116 4.71 2.63 2.48
N GLY A 117 4.26 2.13 3.64
CA GLY A 117 3.06 1.28 3.77
C GLY A 117 3.32 -0.19 3.51
N ARG A 118 4.58 -0.59 3.30
CA ARG A 118 5.07 -1.96 3.14
C ARG A 118 6.10 -2.29 4.21
N TYR A 119 6.31 -3.56 4.47
CA TYR A 119 7.38 -3.99 5.39
C TYR A 119 8.74 -3.71 4.74
N LEU A 120 9.52 -2.82 5.33
CA LEU A 120 10.86 -2.39 4.87
C LEU A 120 10.93 -2.01 3.38
N ALA A 121 9.82 -1.50 2.82
CA ALA A 121 9.73 -1.14 1.41
C ALA A 121 8.67 -0.05 1.17
N GLY A 122 8.66 0.50 -0.03
CA GLY A 122 7.65 1.46 -0.48
C GLY A 122 7.37 1.29 -1.97
N ASP A 123 6.14 1.59 -2.37
CA ASP A 123 5.73 1.53 -3.76
C ASP A 123 6.14 2.80 -4.53
N GLN A 124 6.21 2.69 -5.86
CA GLN A 124 6.23 3.85 -6.73
C GLN A 124 5.00 4.74 -6.44
N PRO A 125 5.13 6.08 -6.45
CA PRO A 125 4.00 6.98 -6.22
C PRO A 125 3.07 7.03 -7.44
N LEU A 126 2.63 5.89 -7.87
CA LEU A 126 1.70 5.62 -8.96
C LEU A 126 0.56 4.74 -8.43
N ARG A 127 -0.66 5.01 -8.85
CA ARG A 127 -1.82 4.18 -8.52
C ARG A 127 -2.50 3.72 -9.78
N THR A 128 -2.65 2.42 -9.94
CA THR A 128 -3.30 1.80 -11.10
C THR A 128 -4.71 1.36 -10.72
N PHE A 129 -5.65 1.60 -11.63
CA PHE A 129 -7.07 1.28 -11.47
C PHE A 129 -7.58 0.51 -12.68
N ALA A 130 -8.42 -0.49 -12.45
CA ALA A 130 -9.08 -1.20 -13.51
C ALA A 130 -10.12 -0.29 -14.20
N ALA A 131 -10.05 -0.19 -15.52
CA ALA A 131 -10.99 0.59 -16.31
C ALA A 131 -12.17 -0.24 -16.85
N GLY A 132 -11.97 -1.53 -17.06
CA GLY A 132 -12.99 -2.42 -17.63
C GLY A 132 -13.47 -1.94 -19.00
N LYS A 133 -14.77 -2.06 -19.24
CA LYS A 133 -15.44 -1.61 -20.47
C LYS A 133 -16.15 -0.26 -20.28
N ALA A 134 -15.68 0.56 -19.36
CA ALA A 134 -16.38 1.80 -19.00
C ALA A 134 -16.14 2.91 -20.03
N ASP A 135 -17.23 3.53 -20.50
CA ASP A 135 -17.18 4.63 -21.50
C ASP A 135 -17.07 6.02 -20.87
N LYS A 136 -17.43 6.16 -19.59
CA LYS A 136 -17.53 7.44 -18.89
C LYS A 136 -16.82 7.39 -17.55
N LEU A 137 -15.48 7.26 -17.60
CA LEU A 137 -14.67 7.31 -16.41
C LEU A 137 -14.46 8.73 -15.93
N ARG A 138 -14.35 8.91 -14.60
CA ARG A 138 -13.88 10.14 -13.97
C ARG A 138 -12.94 9.81 -12.83
N ILE A 139 -11.98 10.70 -12.61
CA ILE A 139 -11.05 10.63 -11.47
C ILE A 139 -11.42 11.77 -10.51
N GLU A 140 -11.55 11.46 -9.25
CA GLU A 140 -11.72 12.40 -8.15
C GLU A 140 -10.48 12.28 -7.25
N VAL A 141 -9.82 13.40 -6.96
CA VAL A 141 -8.69 13.46 -6.03
C VAL A 141 -9.08 14.35 -4.86
N ASP A 142 -9.19 13.76 -3.69
CA ASP A 142 -9.34 14.48 -2.42
C ASP A 142 -7.95 14.75 -1.86
N TRP A 143 -7.56 16.02 -1.84
CA TRP A 143 -6.26 16.44 -1.33
C TRP A 143 -6.27 16.59 0.20
N PRO A 144 -5.11 16.42 0.86
CA PRO A 144 -5.03 16.47 2.34
C PRO A 144 -5.51 17.80 2.94
N ARG A 145 -5.42 18.88 2.17
CA ARG A 145 -5.84 20.24 2.60
C ARG A 145 -7.34 20.49 2.53
N GLY A 146 -8.14 19.47 2.23
CA GLY A 146 -9.59 19.60 2.15
C GLY A 146 -10.09 20.18 0.82
N THR A 147 -9.25 20.15 -0.21
CA THR A 147 -9.63 20.51 -1.58
C THR A 147 -9.85 19.28 -2.43
N ARG A 148 -10.51 19.44 -3.58
CA ARG A 148 -10.81 18.35 -4.51
C ARG A 148 -10.53 18.76 -5.95
N THR A 149 -9.97 17.83 -6.72
CA THR A 149 -9.88 17.91 -8.19
C THR A 149 -10.76 16.83 -8.80
N ILE A 150 -11.51 17.17 -9.85
CA ILE A 150 -12.33 16.22 -10.61
C ILE A 150 -11.95 16.30 -12.08
N ILE A 151 -11.61 15.16 -12.66
CA ILE A 151 -11.30 15.01 -14.09
C ILE A 151 -12.39 14.17 -14.74
N HIS A 152 -13.06 14.75 -15.72
CA HIS A 152 -14.08 14.08 -16.52
C HIS A 152 -13.51 13.59 -17.85
N GLY A 153 -14.20 12.65 -18.50
CA GLY A 153 -13.82 12.15 -19.83
C GLY A 153 -12.53 11.34 -19.82
N VAL A 154 -12.24 10.70 -18.71
CA VAL A 154 -11.07 9.82 -18.54
C VAL A 154 -11.20 8.61 -19.46
N LYS A 155 -10.12 8.28 -20.16
CA LYS A 155 -10.04 7.14 -21.08
C LYS A 155 -9.23 6.01 -20.47
N PRO A 156 -9.59 4.74 -20.72
CA PRO A 156 -8.73 3.61 -20.36
C PRO A 156 -7.43 3.62 -21.16
N ASN A 157 -6.41 2.94 -20.62
CA ASN A 157 -5.07 2.80 -21.18
C ASN A 157 -4.29 4.12 -21.32
N TYR A 158 -4.53 5.06 -20.39
CA TYR A 158 -3.79 6.32 -20.26
C TYR A 158 -3.24 6.49 -18.85
N GLY A 159 -2.05 7.10 -18.77
CA GLY A 159 -1.48 7.64 -17.55
C GLY A 159 -1.93 9.09 -17.35
N TYR A 160 -2.33 9.42 -16.13
CA TYR A 160 -2.80 10.75 -15.74
C TYR A 160 -1.86 11.35 -14.70
N GLU A 161 -1.21 12.46 -15.03
CA GLU A 161 -0.52 13.29 -14.04
C GLU A 161 -1.47 14.41 -13.59
N ILE A 162 -1.83 14.41 -12.30
CA ILE A 162 -2.82 15.35 -11.75
C ILE A 162 -2.13 16.25 -10.73
N HIS A 163 -2.21 17.55 -11.00
CA HIS A 163 -1.63 18.59 -10.17
C HIS A 163 -2.65 19.15 -9.17
N GLU A 164 -2.20 19.47 -7.95
CA GLU A 164 -2.97 20.18 -6.93
C GLU A 164 -3.09 21.67 -7.30
N LYS A 165 -3.72 21.94 -8.45
CA LYS A 165 -3.99 23.29 -8.97
C LYS A 165 -5.45 23.38 -9.35
N ASN A 166 -6.03 24.58 -9.26
CA ASN A 166 -7.45 24.83 -9.61
C ASN A 166 -8.42 23.89 -8.89
N THR A 167 -8.15 23.64 -7.62
CA THR A 167 -8.96 22.76 -6.79
C THR A 167 -10.21 23.49 -6.28
N GLN A 168 -11.26 22.73 -6.01
CA GLN A 168 -12.48 23.23 -5.38
C GLN A 168 -12.49 22.81 -3.90
N PRO A 169 -13.13 23.61 -3.00
CA PRO A 169 -13.34 23.16 -1.63
C PRO A 169 -14.13 21.84 -1.63
N LYS A 170 -13.65 20.87 -0.85
CA LYS A 170 -14.39 19.64 -0.64
C LYS A 170 -15.58 19.92 0.26
N GLN A 171 -16.79 19.61 -0.19
CA GLN A 171 -17.96 19.62 0.69
C GLN A 171 -17.82 18.53 1.75
N VAL A 172 -17.65 18.93 2.99
CA VAL A 172 -17.61 18.02 4.12
C VAL A 172 -19.05 17.82 4.61
N VAL A 173 -19.62 16.68 4.32
CA VAL A 173 -20.86 16.27 4.99
C VAL A 173 -20.46 15.86 6.41
N LYS A 174 -20.73 16.71 7.41
CA LYS A 174 -20.57 16.36 8.82
C LYS A 174 -21.64 15.32 9.14
N SER A 175 -21.27 14.07 9.21
CA SER A 175 -22.09 13.07 9.87
C SER A 175 -21.97 13.32 11.38
N GLN A 176 -23.07 13.57 12.07
CA GLN A 176 -23.09 13.47 13.52
C GLN A 176 -23.05 11.96 13.87
N SER A 177 -21.84 11.47 14.14
CA SER A 177 -21.74 10.14 14.73
C SER A 177 -22.11 10.24 16.21
N ALA A 178 -22.98 9.35 16.68
CA ALA A 178 -23.20 9.19 18.11
C ALA A 178 -21.88 8.79 18.79
N ILE A 179 -21.66 9.27 20.00
CA ILE A 179 -20.51 8.85 20.81
C ILE A 179 -20.68 7.36 21.08
N MET A 180 -19.80 6.54 20.53
CA MET A 180 -19.84 5.08 20.65
C MET A 180 -19.14 4.55 21.91
N PHE A 181 -18.22 5.34 22.48
CA PHE A 181 -17.41 4.92 23.62
C PHE A 181 -17.57 5.90 24.77
N THR A 182 -17.71 5.36 25.96
CA THR A 182 -17.68 6.13 27.21
C THR A 182 -16.45 5.70 27.99
N GLU A 183 -15.70 6.65 28.51
CA GLU A 183 -14.54 6.38 29.36
C GLU A 183 -15.00 5.67 30.65
N GLY A 184 -14.41 4.50 30.94
CA GLY A 184 -14.77 3.64 32.07
C GLY A 184 -13.58 3.24 32.94
N SER A 185 -12.41 3.87 32.78
CA SER A 185 -11.16 3.51 33.48
C SER A 185 -11.30 3.54 34.99
N SER A 186 -12.19 4.40 35.54
CA SER A 186 -12.46 4.48 36.97
C SER A 186 -13.05 3.19 37.56
N GLN A 187 -13.66 2.32 36.72
CA GLN A 187 -14.20 1.05 37.14
C GLN A 187 -13.14 -0.03 37.36
N LEU A 188 -11.97 0.10 36.72
CA LEU A 188 -10.89 -0.88 36.80
C LEU A 188 -9.94 -0.60 37.96
N ALA A 189 -9.86 0.63 38.49
CA ALA A 189 -8.98 1.06 39.57
C ALA A 189 -7.55 0.48 39.49
N HIS A 190 -7.05 0.27 38.25
CA HIS A 190 -5.75 -0.34 37.99
C HIS A 190 -4.77 0.74 37.50
N ILE A 191 -3.63 0.81 38.17
CA ILE A 191 -2.51 1.62 37.73
C ILE A 191 -1.41 0.66 37.29
N ASN A 192 -1.02 0.71 36.03
CA ASN A 192 0.15 -0.03 35.56
C ASN A 192 1.40 0.63 36.16
N SER A 193 2.12 -0.14 36.96
CA SER A 193 3.39 0.30 37.55
C SER A 193 4.54 -0.47 36.87
N GLU A 194 5.30 0.23 36.07
CA GLU A 194 6.48 -0.33 35.44
C GLU A 194 7.70 -0.12 36.34
N MET A 195 8.47 -1.19 36.56
CA MET A 195 9.79 -1.01 37.16
C MET A 195 10.73 -0.35 36.13
N PRO A 196 11.56 0.61 36.55
CA PRO A 196 12.56 1.14 35.64
C PRO A 196 13.42 0.00 35.08
N SER A 197 13.32 -0.24 33.78
CA SER A 197 14.18 -1.18 33.10
C SER A 197 15.00 -0.43 32.04
N ASP A 198 16.32 -0.59 32.13
CA ASP A 198 17.21 -0.09 31.09
C ASP A 198 17.51 -1.24 30.13
N ASP A 199 16.75 -1.27 29.04
CA ASP A 199 16.92 -2.31 28.02
C ASP A 199 18.30 -2.26 27.34
N PHE A 200 18.94 -1.09 27.32
CA PHE A 200 20.31 -0.94 26.80
C PHE A 200 21.37 -1.57 27.70
N GLN A 201 21.13 -1.70 29.00
CA GLN A 201 22.00 -2.47 29.88
C GLN A 201 21.87 -3.96 29.66
N ARG A 202 20.65 -4.44 29.32
CA ARG A 202 20.39 -5.85 29.02
C ARG A 202 20.78 -6.26 27.61
N GLN A 203 20.60 -5.37 26.67
CA GLN A 203 20.97 -5.53 25.26
C GLN A 203 21.80 -4.32 24.80
N PRO A 204 23.10 -4.29 25.11
CA PRO A 204 23.97 -3.23 24.60
C PRO A 204 23.89 -3.23 23.09
N MET A 205 23.66 -2.06 22.50
CA MET A 205 23.62 -1.90 21.04
C MET A 205 24.84 -2.58 20.45
N LEU A 206 24.56 -3.40 19.46
CA LEU A 206 25.60 -4.12 18.73
C LEU A 206 26.42 -3.11 17.94
N PRO A 207 27.77 -3.19 17.98
CA PRO A 207 28.63 -2.35 17.17
C PRO A 207 28.43 -2.59 15.69
#